data_9acff14bb80efeb4b8076c95a34a86ae
#
_entry.id   9acff14bb80efeb4b8076c95a34a86ae
#
_cell.length_a   1.000
_cell.length_b   1.000
_cell.length_c   1.000
_cell.angle_alpha   90.00
_cell.angle_beta   90.00
_cell.angle_gamma   90.00
#
_symmetry.space_group_name_H-M   'P 1'
#
loop_
_entity.id
_entity.type
_entity.pdbx_description
1 polymer ?
#
loop_
_entity_poly.entity_id
_entity_poly.type
_entity_poly.pdbx_seq_one_letter_code
_entity_poly.pdbx_strand_id
1 'polypeptide(L)'
;FILGYYDSSKFKTDKNNNKNKIYFYHNKKKFRNIIEQSITKATLQNEIRTIVNTPANIMNSSMLKKTIVNNIDKKVKIKTLNEKELKKKGLNLILSVNNGSSNPAMLLTLEYKNTNKNVKPIVLVGKGVMFDSGGYNLKTGDFSDMKNDMTGAAIVYGVIDLLARSNNKGYFIGLLPLVENMVDSKATRPGDIITAYNKKTVEIIDTDAEGRLIMADALAYSKNFKPSLCIDIATLTGDAAYSFGGKSSVIMGNNNKYITSIIKFGVNNNERIWELPMWNEYLDQTESEIADYKNHSRGAQAGAIMAGGF
;
A
#
# COMPACT_ATOMS: atom_id res chain seq x y z
N PHE A 1 -25.85 1.06 -0.22
CA PHE A 1 -26.45 -0.28 -0.43
C PHE A 1 -25.39 -1.32 -0.80
N ILE A 2 -24.68 -1.21 -1.93
CA ILE A 2 -23.70 -2.23 -2.37
C ILE A 2 -22.62 -2.47 -1.30
N LEU A 3 -22.13 -1.44 -0.61
CA LEU A 3 -21.16 -1.59 0.48
C LEU A 3 -21.72 -2.39 1.66
N GLY A 4 -23.02 -2.25 1.96
CA GLY A 4 -23.69 -3.00 3.02
C GLY A 4 -23.95 -4.48 2.68
N TYR A 5 -23.84 -4.86 1.40
CA TYR A 5 -23.94 -6.26 0.95
C TYR A 5 -22.60 -6.98 0.88
N TYR A 6 -21.55 -6.43 1.51
CA TYR A 6 -20.29 -7.12 1.61
C TYR A 6 -20.45 -8.43 2.39
N ASP A 7 -20.13 -9.54 1.74
CA ASP A 7 -20.20 -10.87 2.36
C ASP A 7 -18.86 -11.24 2.99
N SER A 8 -18.79 -11.18 4.31
CA SER A 8 -17.63 -11.61 5.09
C SER A 8 -17.61 -13.12 5.35
N SER A 9 -18.64 -13.85 4.96
CA SER A 9 -18.79 -15.29 5.21
C SER A 9 -18.18 -16.19 4.13
N LYS A 10 -17.34 -15.64 3.26
CA LYS A 10 -16.76 -16.34 2.09
C LYS A 10 -16.17 -17.72 2.44
N PHE A 11 -15.61 -17.88 3.64
CA PHE A 11 -14.93 -19.08 4.09
C PHE A 11 -15.80 -19.95 5.03
N LYS A 12 -17.04 -19.58 5.30
CA LYS A 12 -17.97 -20.40 6.07
C LYS A 12 -18.59 -21.48 5.19
N THR A 13 -18.82 -22.67 5.75
CA THR A 13 -19.53 -23.78 5.08
C THR A 13 -20.99 -23.44 4.87
N ASP A 14 -21.62 -22.83 5.89
CA ASP A 14 -23.00 -22.35 5.81
C ASP A 14 -23.05 -20.93 5.26
N LYS A 15 -23.54 -20.80 4.03
CA LYS A 15 -23.68 -19.51 3.38
C LYS A 15 -25.13 -19.05 3.44
N ASN A 16 -25.35 -17.88 3.98
CA ASN A 16 -26.67 -17.24 3.92
C ASN A 16 -26.87 -16.64 2.51
N ASN A 17 -27.65 -17.32 1.67
CA ASN A 17 -27.83 -16.96 0.26
C ASN A 17 -28.90 -15.89 0.00
N ASN A 18 -29.35 -15.16 1.01
CA ASN A 18 -30.34 -14.09 0.84
C ASN A 18 -29.73 -12.89 0.10
N LYS A 19 -29.76 -12.94 -1.21
CA LYS A 19 -29.39 -11.82 -2.09
C LYS A 19 -30.67 -11.04 -2.46
N ASN A 20 -30.97 -9.98 -1.74
CA ASN A 20 -32.01 -9.05 -2.15
C ASN A 20 -31.55 -8.29 -3.41
N LYS A 21 -32.42 -8.21 -4.42
CA LYS A 21 -32.19 -7.37 -5.60
C LYS A 21 -32.74 -5.98 -5.31
N ILE A 22 -31.92 -4.96 -5.51
CA ILE A 22 -32.33 -3.55 -5.36
C ILE A 22 -32.38 -2.95 -6.76
N TYR A 23 -33.50 -2.33 -7.07
CA TYR A 23 -33.72 -1.67 -8.35
C TYR A 23 -33.75 -0.15 -8.13
N PHE A 24 -32.91 0.58 -8.86
CA PHE A 24 -32.97 2.04 -8.91
C PHE A 24 -33.66 2.47 -10.19
N TYR A 25 -34.74 3.21 -10.05
CA TYR A 25 -35.45 3.78 -11.19
C TYR A 25 -35.25 5.30 -11.22
N HIS A 26 -34.81 5.82 -12.37
CA HIS A 26 -34.78 7.25 -12.63
C HIS A 26 -34.84 7.57 -14.12
N ASN A 27 -35.66 8.55 -14.51
CA ASN A 27 -35.90 8.93 -15.92
C ASN A 27 -34.87 9.90 -16.50
N LYS A 28 -34.06 10.59 -15.66
CA LYS A 28 -33.04 11.55 -16.12
C LYS A 28 -31.68 10.90 -16.32
N LYS A 29 -31.09 11.02 -17.50
CA LYS A 29 -29.77 10.47 -17.89
C LYS A 29 -28.65 10.83 -16.92
N LYS A 30 -28.65 12.08 -16.37
CA LYS A 30 -27.66 12.52 -15.38
C LYS A 30 -27.60 11.61 -14.15
N PHE A 31 -28.73 11.19 -13.62
CA PHE A 31 -28.76 10.32 -12.44
C PHE A 31 -28.34 8.87 -12.74
N ARG A 32 -28.59 8.39 -13.97
CA ARG A 32 -28.09 7.08 -14.41
C ARG A 32 -26.56 7.02 -14.33
N ASN A 33 -25.86 8.02 -14.87
CA ASN A 33 -24.39 8.09 -14.83
C ASN A 33 -23.85 8.14 -13.39
N ILE A 34 -24.51 8.89 -12.50
CA ILE A 34 -24.11 8.95 -11.08
C ILE A 34 -24.28 7.59 -10.42
N ILE A 35 -25.38 6.90 -10.69
CA ILE A 35 -25.65 5.56 -10.15
C ILE A 35 -24.58 4.58 -10.66
N GLU A 36 -24.31 4.54 -11.96
CA GLU A 36 -23.30 3.64 -12.56
C GLU A 36 -21.89 3.87 -11.97
N GLN A 37 -21.48 5.13 -11.84
CA GLN A 37 -20.20 5.46 -11.18
C GLN A 37 -20.16 5.04 -9.71
N SER A 38 -21.27 5.23 -8.99
CA SER A 38 -21.38 4.84 -7.59
C SER A 38 -21.34 3.31 -7.43
N ILE A 39 -21.98 2.58 -8.33
CA ILE A 39 -21.94 1.10 -8.37
C ILE A 39 -20.50 0.63 -8.61
N THR A 40 -19.81 1.21 -9.60
CA THR A 40 -18.42 0.87 -9.91
C THR A 40 -17.51 1.07 -8.69
N LYS A 41 -17.59 2.24 -8.03
CA LYS A 41 -16.82 2.54 -6.82
C LYS A 41 -17.10 1.53 -5.70
N ALA A 42 -18.37 1.29 -5.40
CA ALA A 42 -18.76 0.40 -4.32
C ALA A 42 -18.37 -1.07 -4.59
N THR A 43 -18.46 -1.51 -5.83
CA THR A 43 -18.01 -2.85 -6.24
C THR A 43 -16.50 -3.01 -6.06
N LEU A 44 -15.71 -2.07 -6.52
CA LEU A 44 -14.25 -2.08 -6.33
C LEU A 44 -13.87 -2.02 -4.85
N GLN A 45 -14.58 -1.21 -4.06
CA GLN A 45 -14.32 -1.13 -2.62
C GLN A 45 -14.61 -2.47 -1.92
N ASN A 46 -15.66 -3.19 -2.32
CA ASN A 46 -15.93 -4.53 -1.81
C ASN A 46 -14.92 -5.57 -2.31
N GLU A 47 -14.39 -5.41 -3.51
CA GLU A 47 -13.28 -6.23 -4.00
C GLU A 47 -12.01 -6.02 -3.16
N ILE A 48 -11.64 -4.77 -2.88
CA ILE A 48 -10.52 -4.43 -1.99
C ILE A 48 -10.73 -5.06 -0.61
N ARG A 49 -11.93 -4.93 -0.01
CA ARG A 49 -12.26 -5.57 1.26
C ARG A 49 -12.08 -7.09 1.21
N THR A 50 -12.48 -7.71 0.12
CA THR A 50 -12.31 -9.16 -0.08
C THR A 50 -10.84 -9.54 -0.14
N ILE A 51 -10.02 -8.78 -0.86
CA ILE A 51 -8.57 -8.98 -0.93
C ILE A 51 -7.96 -8.90 0.46
N VAL A 52 -8.21 -7.80 1.18
CA VAL A 52 -7.64 -7.53 2.51
C VAL A 52 -8.10 -8.53 3.56
N ASN A 53 -9.36 -8.97 3.51
CA ASN A 53 -9.90 -9.93 4.50
C ASN A 53 -9.56 -11.39 4.18
N THR A 54 -9.02 -11.68 2.99
CA THR A 54 -8.62 -13.05 2.63
C THR A 54 -7.37 -13.45 3.41
N PRO A 55 -7.38 -14.60 4.11
CA PRO A 55 -6.23 -15.07 4.89
C PRO A 55 -4.96 -15.22 4.06
N ALA A 56 -3.79 -14.98 4.67
CA ALA A 56 -2.50 -14.94 3.98
C ALA A 56 -2.08 -16.28 3.36
N ASN A 57 -2.53 -17.41 3.91
CA ASN A 57 -2.31 -18.73 3.31
C ASN A 57 -3.01 -18.89 1.94
N ILE A 58 -3.96 -18.01 1.62
CA ILE A 58 -4.66 -17.96 0.32
C ILE A 58 -4.21 -16.73 -0.48
N MET A 59 -4.14 -15.54 0.16
CA MET A 59 -3.79 -14.28 -0.49
C MET A 59 -2.30 -13.96 -0.24
N ASN A 60 -1.40 -14.72 -0.85
CA ASN A 60 0.03 -14.40 -0.92
C ASN A 60 0.35 -13.48 -2.11
N SER A 61 1.62 -13.11 -2.28
CA SER A 61 2.09 -12.21 -3.35
C SER A 61 1.71 -12.69 -4.76
N SER A 62 1.83 -13.99 -5.02
CA SER A 62 1.47 -14.60 -6.31
C SER A 62 -0.03 -14.58 -6.56
N MET A 63 -0.84 -14.84 -5.54
CA MET A 63 -2.30 -14.81 -5.64
C MET A 63 -2.82 -13.39 -5.82
N LEU A 64 -2.27 -12.40 -5.11
CA LEU A 64 -2.65 -10.99 -5.29
C LEU A 64 -2.33 -10.53 -6.72
N LYS A 65 -1.13 -10.83 -7.22
CA LYS A 65 -0.79 -10.57 -8.62
C LYS A 65 -1.80 -11.20 -9.58
N LYS A 66 -2.13 -12.49 -9.39
CA LYS A 66 -3.11 -13.19 -10.23
C LYS A 66 -4.48 -12.54 -10.18
N THR A 67 -4.93 -12.15 -8.98
CA THR A 67 -6.21 -11.46 -8.78
C THR A 67 -6.23 -10.12 -9.53
N ILE A 68 -5.18 -9.32 -9.40
CA ILE A 68 -5.05 -8.04 -10.11
C ILE A 68 -5.06 -8.25 -11.62
N VAL A 69 -4.24 -9.16 -12.15
CA VAL A 69 -4.16 -9.42 -13.60
C VAL A 69 -5.50 -9.85 -14.19
N ASN A 70 -6.29 -10.63 -13.45
CA ASN A 70 -7.57 -11.14 -13.93
C ASN A 70 -8.70 -10.10 -13.89
N ASN A 71 -8.64 -9.12 -12.96
CA ASN A 71 -9.78 -8.25 -12.66
C ASN A 71 -9.60 -6.81 -13.15
N ILE A 72 -8.36 -6.33 -13.29
CA ILE A 72 -8.07 -4.94 -13.66
C ILE A 72 -8.53 -4.62 -15.09
N ASP A 73 -8.97 -3.39 -15.33
CA ASP A 73 -9.37 -2.91 -16.66
C ASP A 73 -8.23 -3.10 -17.68
N LYS A 74 -8.57 -3.59 -18.87
CA LYS A 74 -7.62 -3.92 -19.95
C LYS A 74 -6.81 -2.70 -20.46
N LYS A 75 -7.20 -1.50 -20.12
CA LYS A 75 -6.45 -0.26 -20.44
C LYS A 75 -5.21 -0.08 -19.55
N VAL A 76 -5.12 -0.83 -18.45
CA VAL A 76 -3.96 -0.79 -17.56
C VAL A 76 -2.90 -1.77 -18.04
N LYS A 77 -1.70 -1.26 -18.28
CA LYS A 77 -0.52 -2.09 -18.57
C LYS A 77 0.09 -2.55 -17.26
N ILE A 78 0.41 -3.85 -17.18
CA ILE A 78 1.01 -4.46 -16.00
C ILE A 78 2.43 -4.88 -16.33
N LYS A 79 3.38 -4.52 -15.45
CA LYS A 79 4.75 -5.04 -15.48
C LYS A 79 5.08 -5.61 -14.11
N THR A 80 5.76 -6.73 -14.09
CA THR A 80 6.27 -7.38 -12.86
C THR A 80 7.79 -7.38 -12.90
N LEU A 81 8.43 -6.95 -11.82
CA LEU A 81 9.81 -7.30 -11.53
C LEU A 81 9.80 -8.46 -10.54
N ASN A 82 10.33 -9.59 -10.94
CA ASN A 82 10.53 -10.76 -10.07
C ASN A 82 11.83 -10.61 -9.25
N GLU A 83 12.13 -11.55 -8.36
CA GLU A 83 13.28 -11.48 -7.46
C GLU A 83 14.62 -11.32 -8.20
N LYS A 84 14.80 -12.01 -9.33
CA LYS A 84 16.03 -11.87 -10.16
C LYS A 84 16.16 -10.45 -10.71
N GLU A 85 15.05 -9.86 -11.14
CA GLU A 85 15.01 -8.50 -11.67
C GLU A 85 15.14 -7.46 -10.55
N LEU A 86 14.53 -7.69 -9.38
CA LEU A 86 14.70 -6.86 -8.18
C LEU A 86 16.20 -6.82 -7.81
N LYS A 87 16.84 -7.98 -7.68
CA LYS A 87 18.29 -8.11 -7.39
C LYS A 87 19.15 -7.40 -8.43
N LYS A 88 18.89 -7.63 -9.71
CA LYS A 88 19.63 -6.97 -10.80
C LYS A 88 19.52 -5.45 -10.75
N LYS A 89 18.38 -4.92 -10.30
CA LYS A 89 18.15 -3.48 -10.18
C LYS A 89 18.65 -2.90 -8.86
N GLY A 90 18.95 -3.71 -7.87
CA GLY A 90 19.37 -3.27 -6.54
C GLY A 90 18.21 -2.84 -5.63
N LEU A 91 17.02 -3.38 -5.84
CA LEU A 91 15.85 -3.20 -4.94
C LEU A 91 15.97 -4.17 -3.75
N ASN A 92 17.06 -3.99 -2.97
CA ASN A 92 17.45 -4.98 -1.97
C ASN A 92 16.68 -4.85 -0.66
N LEU A 93 16.10 -3.68 -0.35
CA LEU A 93 15.23 -3.54 0.83
C LEU A 93 13.95 -4.35 0.66
N ILE A 94 13.38 -4.40 -0.57
CA ILE A 94 12.24 -5.28 -0.87
C ILE A 94 12.64 -6.76 -0.69
N LEU A 95 13.80 -7.15 -1.20
CA LEU A 95 14.28 -8.52 -1.07
C LEU A 95 14.58 -8.90 0.38
N SER A 96 15.18 -7.99 1.15
CA SER A 96 15.58 -8.27 2.54
C SER A 96 14.38 -8.58 3.43
N VAL A 97 13.27 -7.88 3.26
CA VAL A 97 12.05 -8.18 4.02
C VAL A 97 11.51 -9.56 3.67
N ASN A 98 11.61 -9.98 2.41
CA ASN A 98 11.07 -11.26 1.94
C ASN A 98 11.99 -12.46 2.19
N ASN A 99 13.21 -12.27 2.68
CA ASN A 99 14.22 -13.35 2.78
C ASN A 99 13.75 -14.56 3.58
N GLY A 100 12.85 -14.36 4.56
CA GLY A 100 12.28 -15.44 5.38
C GLY A 100 11.04 -16.10 4.79
N SER A 101 10.53 -15.64 3.63
CA SER A 101 9.31 -16.19 3.02
C SER A 101 9.61 -17.24 1.97
N SER A 102 8.73 -18.24 1.85
CA SER A 102 8.70 -19.19 0.73
C SER A 102 7.94 -18.62 -0.49
N ASN A 103 7.17 -17.55 -0.32
CA ASN A 103 6.49 -16.86 -1.40
C ASN A 103 7.42 -15.83 -2.05
N PRO A 104 7.37 -15.64 -3.39
CA PRO A 104 8.30 -14.76 -4.08
C PRO A 104 8.03 -13.27 -3.82
N ALA A 105 9.10 -12.50 -3.61
CA ALA A 105 9.03 -11.05 -3.65
C ALA A 105 8.81 -10.55 -5.08
N MET A 106 8.06 -9.46 -5.24
CA MET A 106 7.89 -8.82 -6.54
C MET A 106 7.53 -7.32 -6.40
N LEU A 107 7.83 -6.56 -7.45
CA LEU A 107 7.30 -5.21 -7.62
C LEU A 107 6.38 -5.19 -8.85
N LEU A 108 5.08 -4.98 -8.62
CA LEU A 108 4.13 -4.74 -9.70
C LEU A 108 4.09 -3.26 -10.06
N THR A 109 4.09 -2.98 -11.36
CA THR A 109 3.81 -1.66 -11.92
C THR A 109 2.49 -1.72 -12.68
N LEU A 110 1.54 -0.87 -12.31
CA LEU A 110 0.24 -0.70 -12.96
C LEU A 110 0.23 0.65 -13.66
N GLU A 111 0.26 0.67 -14.99
CA GLU A 111 0.35 1.90 -15.78
C GLU A 111 -0.95 2.16 -16.52
N TYR A 112 -1.60 3.28 -16.21
CA TYR A 112 -2.76 3.78 -16.94
C TYR A 112 -2.50 5.16 -17.52
N LYS A 113 -2.59 5.27 -18.85
CA LYS A 113 -2.42 6.53 -19.57
C LYS A 113 -3.59 6.76 -20.50
N ASN A 114 -4.35 7.85 -20.25
CA ASN A 114 -5.46 8.30 -21.06
C ASN A 114 -5.30 9.78 -21.41
N THR A 115 -4.24 10.11 -22.14
CA THR A 115 -3.94 11.45 -22.63
C THR A 115 -2.93 11.39 -23.77
N ASN A 116 -3.12 12.25 -24.76
CA ASN A 116 -2.15 12.45 -25.85
C ASN A 116 -1.12 13.54 -25.50
N LYS A 117 -1.30 14.25 -24.39
CA LYS A 117 -0.36 15.27 -23.94
C LYS A 117 0.88 14.61 -23.34
N ASN A 118 2.02 15.26 -23.50
CA ASN A 118 3.25 14.88 -22.82
C ASN A 118 3.21 15.37 -21.37
N VAL A 119 2.53 14.60 -20.52
CA VAL A 119 2.38 14.92 -19.09
C VAL A 119 3.19 13.95 -18.24
N LYS A 120 3.74 14.45 -17.14
CA LYS A 120 4.38 13.61 -16.14
C LYS A 120 3.33 12.81 -15.37
N PRO A 121 3.61 11.55 -14.96
CA PRO A 121 2.65 10.76 -14.21
C PRO A 121 2.46 11.26 -12.78
N ILE A 122 1.31 10.92 -12.21
CA ILE A 122 1.11 10.80 -10.77
C ILE A 122 1.44 9.36 -10.41
N VAL A 123 2.36 9.17 -9.47
CA VAL A 123 2.74 7.83 -8.99
C VAL A 123 2.10 7.58 -7.64
N LEU A 124 1.49 6.42 -7.49
CA LEU A 124 0.95 5.91 -6.23
C LEU A 124 1.78 4.70 -5.81
N VAL A 125 2.26 4.67 -4.56
CA VAL A 125 3.01 3.54 -4.01
C VAL A 125 2.19 2.91 -2.89
N GLY A 126 1.95 1.60 -2.94
CA GLY A 126 1.13 0.91 -1.94
C GLY A 126 1.92 -0.15 -1.19
N LYS A 127 2.00 -0.03 0.15
CA LYS A 127 2.60 -1.07 1.00
C LYS A 127 1.90 -2.41 0.76
N GLY A 128 2.68 -3.46 0.48
CA GLY A 128 2.19 -4.79 0.15
C GLY A 128 2.87 -5.90 0.94
N VAL A 129 2.86 -5.82 2.27
CA VAL A 129 3.30 -6.90 3.14
C VAL A 129 2.13 -7.86 3.32
N MET A 130 2.16 -9.00 2.64
CA MET A 130 1.03 -9.95 2.58
C MET A 130 0.71 -10.59 3.92
N PHE A 131 1.74 -10.75 4.75
CA PHE A 131 1.64 -11.09 6.17
C PHE A 131 2.87 -10.57 6.89
N ASP A 132 2.65 -9.92 8.03
CA ASP A 132 3.72 -9.36 8.84
C ASP A 132 3.79 -10.08 10.20
N SER A 133 4.76 -10.97 10.33
CA SER A 133 5.07 -11.63 11.61
C SER A 133 5.96 -10.77 12.53
N GLY A 134 6.55 -9.68 11.99
CA GLY A 134 7.62 -8.93 12.63
C GLY A 134 9.03 -9.46 12.32
N GLY A 135 9.15 -10.61 11.69
CA GLY A 135 10.45 -11.25 11.47
C GLY A 135 11.10 -11.67 12.80
N TYR A 136 12.41 -11.48 12.94
CA TYR A 136 13.10 -11.81 14.20
C TYR A 136 12.64 -10.96 15.39
N ASN A 137 12.16 -9.75 15.18
CA ASN A 137 11.42 -8.96 16.16
C ASN A 137 9.95 -9.38 16.17
N LEU A 138 9.72 -10.68 16.46
CA LEU A 138 8.41 -11.30 16.36
C LEU A 138 7.37 -10.53 17.16
N LYS A 139 6.24 -10.25 16.52
CA LYS A 139 5.11 -9.57 17.17
C LYS A 139 4.60 -10.38 18.35
N THR A 140 4.20 -9.70 19.41
CA THR A 140 3.63 -10.30 20.63
C THR A 140 2.12 -10.13 20.64
N GLY A 141 1.41 -11.07 21.26
CA GLY A 141 -0.05 -11.08 21.33
C GLY A 141 -0.72 -11.63 20.08
N ASP A 142 -1.97 -11.20 19.82
CA ASP A 142 -2.71 -11.61 18.61
C ASP A 142 -2.34 -10.71 17.44
N PHE A 143 -1.75 -11.29 16.43
CA PHE A 143 -1.42 -10.64 15.16
C PHE A 143 -2.06 -11.33 13.95
N SER A 144 -3.18 -12.04 14.17
CA SER A 144 -3.95 -12.70 13.10
C SER A 144 -4.44 -11.71 12.02
N ASP A 145 -4.60 -10.44 12.38
CA ASP A 145 -4.99 -9.37 11.47
C ASP A 145 -3.85 -8.85 10.59
N MET A 146 -2.61 -9.30 10.78
CA MET A 146 -1.47 -8.88 9.96
C MET A 146 -1.56 -9.34 8.50
N LYS A 147 -2.54 -10.14 8.13
CA LYS A 147 -2.97 -10.36 6.73
C LYS A 147 -3.41 -9.06 6.03
N ASN A 148 -3.79 -8.02 6.79
CA ASN A 148 -4.24 -6.73 6.26
C ASN A 148 -3.09 -5.75 5.97
N ASP A 149 -1.84 -6.12 6.24
CA ASP A 149 -0.67 -5.24 6.09
C ASP A 149 -0.28 -4.97 4.61
N MET A 150 -1.10 -5.42 3.71
CA MET A 150 -1.05 -5.16 2.25
C MET A 150 -2.19 -4.23 1.78
N THR A 151 -2.92 -3.61 2.71
CA THR A 151 -4.05 -2.73 2.38
C THR A 151 -3.64 -1.58 1.48
N GLY A 152 -2.45 -1.01 1.66
CA GLY A 152 -1.90 0.03 0.80
C GLY A 152 -1.83 -0.40 -0.67
N ALA A 153 -1.30 -1.59 -0.95
CA ALA A 153 -1.23 -2.16 -2.29
C ALA A 153 -2.62 -2.41 -2.88
N ALA A 154 -3.55 -2.94 -2.07
CA ALA A 154 -4.92 -3.19 -2.49
C ALA A 154 -5.67 -1.88 -2.85
N ILE A 155 -5.45 -0.81 -2.08
CA ILE A 155 -6.02 0.52 -2.37
C ILE A 155 -5.43 1.09 -3.65
N VAL A 156 -4.12 1.07 -3.84
CA VAL A 156 -3.48 1.57 -5.06
C VAL A 156 -3.97 0.82 -6.30
N TYR A 157 -4.09 -0.52 -6.22
CA TYR A 157 -4.73 -1.31 -7.28
C TYR A 157 -6.14 -0.79 -7.59
N GLY A 158 -7.00 -0.67 -6.57
CA GLY A 158 -8.39 -0.23 -6.77
C GLY A 158 -8.49 1.19 -7.32
N VAL A 159 -7.60 2.11 -6.91
CA VAL A 159 -7.57 3.48 -7.46
C VAL A 159 -7.18 3.48 -8.93
N ILE A 160 -6.13 2.77 -9.33
CA ILE A 160 -5.71 2.68 -10.75
C ILE A 160 -6.80 2.04 -11.61
N ASP A 161 -7.46 0.98 -11.12
CA ASP A 161 -8.57 0.33 -11.82
C ASP A 161 -9.78 1.25 -11.95
N LEU A 162 -10.15 1.98 -10.88
CA LEU A 162 -11.24 2.95 -10.93
C LEU A 162 -10.98 4.08 -11.94
N LEU A 163 -9.76 4.61 -11.98
CA LEU A 163 -9.36 5.64 -12.94
C LEU A 163 -9.50 5.13 -14.39
N ALA A 164 -9.12 3.89 -14.63
CA ALA A 164 -9.22 3.25 -15.95
C ALA A 164 -10.68 2.97 -16.35
N ARG A 165 -11.47 2.36 -15.46
CA ARG A 165 -12.91 2.08 -15.70
C ARG A 165 -13.72 3.35 -15.94
N SER A 166 -13.38 4.42 -15.23
CA SER A 166 -14.03 5.73 -15.35
C SER A 166 -13.50 6.60 -16.50
N ASN A 167 -12.56 6.08 -17.31
CA ASN A 167 -11.91 6.82 -18.40
C ASN A 167 -11.33 8.19 -17.99
N ASN A 168 -10.80 8.29 -16.76
CA ASN A 168 -10.21 9.53 -16.28
C ASN A 168 -9.04 9.96 -17.16
N LYS A 169 -8.98 11.25 -17.47
CA LYS A 169 -7.88 11.82 -18.25
C LYS A 169 -6.64 11.98 -17.38
N GLY A 170 -5.47 11.57 -17.90
CA GLY A 170 -4.20 11.71 -17.21
C GLY A 170 -3.24 10.55 -17.45
N TYR A 171 -2.16 10.56 -16.68
CA TYR A 171 -1.16 9.51 -16.65
C TYR A 171 -0.88 9.11 -15.19
N PHE A 172 -1.14 7.87 -14.86
CA PHE A 172 -1.09 7.34 -13.49
C PHE A 172 -0.31 6.04 -13.46
N ILE A 173 0.50 5.86 -12.42
CA ILE A 173 1.30 4.66 -12.21
C ILE A 173 1.10 4.19 -10.77
N GLY A 174 0.74 2.93 -10.57
CA GLY A 174 0.75 2.24 -9.29
C GLY A 174 2.02 1.40 -9.15
N LEU A 175 2.71 1.48 -8.02
CA LEU A 175 3.83 0.63 -7.64
C LEU A 175 3.46 -0.16 -6.40
N LEU A 176 3.46 -1.48 -6.50
CA LEU A 176 3.07 -2.39 -5.43
C LEU A 176 4.25 -3.33 -5.12
N PRO A 177 5.11 -3.00 -4.13
CA PRO A 177 6.09 -3.94 -3.60
C PRO A 177 5.34 -5.00 -2.79
N LEU A 178 5.38 -6.27 -3.24
CA LEU A 178 4.69 -7.40 -2.61
C LEU A 178 5.71 -8.34 -1.99
N VAL A 179 5.61 -8.53 -0.68
CA VAL A 179 6.51 -9.35 0.14
C VAL A 179 5.74 -10.01 1.28
N GLU A 180 6.40 -10.92 2.02
CA GLU A 180 5.97 -11.39 3.34
C GLU A 180 7.12 -11.22 4.32
N ASN A 181 6.84 -10.77 5.53
CA ASN A 181 7.82 -10.67 6.61
C ASN A 181 7.69 -11.88 7.54
N MET A 182 8.56 -12.87 7.35
CA MET A 182 8.48 -14.17 7.99
C MET A 182 9.77 -14.52 8.75
N VAL A 183 9.64 -15.42 9.74
CA VAL A 183 10.78 -15.96 10.48
C VAL A 183 11.29 -17.20 9.77
N ASP A 184 12.56 -17.22 9.43
CA ASP A 184 13.26 -18.36 8.82
C ASP A 184 14.77 -18.20 9.03
N SER A 185 15.53 -19.24 8.78
CA SER A 185 17.00 -19.23 8.87
C SER A 185 17.67 -18.23 7.92
N LYS A 186 16.99 -17.83 6.84
CA LYS A 186 17.45 -16.86 5.86
C LYS A 186 16.92 -15.45 6.10
N ALA A 187 16.00 -15.28 7.07
CA ALA A 187 15.39 -13.98 7.33
C ALA A 187 16.44 -12.94 7.72
N THR A 188 16.17 -11.70 7.36
CA THR A 188 16.98 -10.54 7.75
C THR A 188 16.99 -10.41 9.28
N ARG A 189 18.14 -10.06 9.84
CA ARG A 189 18.38 -10.01 11.28
C ARG A 189 18.63 -8.58 11.75
N PRO A 190 18.30 -8.25 12.97
CA PRO A 190 18.80 -7.02 13.58
C PRO A 190 20.33 -6.97 13.49
N GLY A 191 20.89 -5.82 13.07
CA GLY A 191 22.32 -5.60 12.82
C GLY A 191 22.73 -5.83 11.35
N ASP A 192 21.89 -6.41 10.49
CA ASP A 192 22.20 -6.51 9.06
C ASP A 192 22.21 -5.11 8.41
N ILE A 193 23.14 -4.88 7.46
CA ILE A 193 23.20 -3.65 6.68
C ILE A 193 22.83 -3.94 5.25
N ILE A 194 21.83 -3.23 4.72
CA ILE A 194 21.27 -3.44 3.38
C ILE A 194 21.48 -2.18 2.52
N THR A 195 22.00 -2.35 1.31
CA THR A 195 22.11 -1.26 0.34
C THR A 195 20.79 -1.08 -0.42
N ALA A 196 20.13 0.03 -0.25
CA ALA A 196 18.88 0.41 -0.90
C ALA A 196 19.05 0.69 -2.41
N TYR A 197 17.94 0.83 -3.13
CA TYR A 197 17.92 1.17 -4.56
C TYR A 197 18.67 2.48 -4.87
N ASN A 198 18.54 3.49 -4.02
CA ASN A 198 19.22 4.79 -4.15
C ASN A 198 20.70 4.76 -3.74
N LYS A 199 21.27 3.59 -3.44
CA LYS A 199 22.64 3.32 -3.01
C LYS A 199 22.97 3.74 -1.57
N LYS A 200 22.00 4.23 -0.82
CA LYS A 200 22.16 4.45 0.60
C LYS A 200 22.15 3.13 1.36
N THR A 201 22.89 3.04 2.44
CA THR A 201 22.93 1.88 3.33
C THR A 201 21.99 2.05 4.50
N VAL A 202 21.30 0.98 4.87
CA VAL A 202 20.33 0.95 5.96
C VAL A 202 20.69 -0.16 6.93
N GLU A 203 20.94 0.22 8.19
CA GLU A 203 21.08 -0.69 9.31
C GLU A 203 19.68 -1.14 9.78
N ILE A 204 19.49 -2.44 9.89
CA ILE A 204 18.24 -3.02 10.38
C ILE A 204 18.32 -3.12 11.91
N ILE A 205 17.63 -2.26 12.62
CA ILE A 205 17.51 -2.30 14.08
C ILE A 205 16.30 -3.16 14.50
N ASP A 206 15.22 -3.03 13.72
CA ASP A 206 13.97 -3.71 14.01
C ASP A 206 13.39 -4.31 12.72
N THR A 207 13.25 -5.63 12.68
CA THR A 207 12.69 -6.33 11.53
C THR A 207 11.16 -6.17 11.44
N ASP A 208 10.48 -5.68 12.48
CA ASP A 208 9.07 -5.29 12.49
C ASP A 208 8.84 -3.86 11.93
N ALA A 209 9.91 -3.16 11.57
CA ALA A 209 9.89 -1.91 10.82
C ALA A 209 10.19 -2.15 9.32
N GLU A 210 9.55 -3.14 8.72
CA GLU A 210 9.75 -3.67 7.37
C GLU A 210 9.03 -2.84 6.30
N GLY A 211 7.86 -2.29 6.64
CA GLY A 211 7.01 -1.55 5.71
C GLY A 211 7.74 -0.36 5.11
N ARG A 212 8.44 0.42 5.94
CA ARG A 212 9.22 1.57 5.48
C ARG A 212 10.38 1.16 4.57
N LEU A 213 10.94 -0.04 4.74
CA LEU A 213 12.02 -0.55 3.89
C LEU A 213 11.54 -0.79 2.45
N ILE A 214 10.44 -1.53 2.28
CA ILE A 214 9.89 -1.80 0.94
C ILE A 214 9.36 -0.53 0.29
N MET A 215 8.81 0.39 1.08
CA MET A 215 8.33 1.68 0.59
C MET A 215 9.49 2.56 0.12
N ALA A 216 10.61 2.63 0.87
CA ALA A 216 11.79 3.40 0.49
C ALA A 216 12.35 2.97 -0.87
N ASP A 217 12.50 1.66 -1.13
CA ASP A 217 12.95 1.15 -2.42
C ASP A 217 11.96 1.49 -3.54
N ALA A 218 10.65 1.31 -3.29
CA ALA A 218 9.61 1.60 -4.29
C ALA A 218 9.51 3.11 -4.60
N LEU A 219 9.62 3.97 -3.58
CA LEU A 219 9.64 5.44 -3.73
C LEU A 219 10.89 5.89 -4.49
N ALA A 220 12.07 5.35 -4.16
CA ALA A 220 13.30 5.64 -4.90
C ALA A 220 13.20 5.17 -6.36
N TYR A 221 12.61 3.98 -6.61
CA TYR A 221 12.37 3.46 -7.96
C TYR A 221 11.37 4.32 -8.75
N SER A 222 10.41 4.96 -8.09
CA SER A 222 9.42 5.85 -8.72
C SER A 222 10.04 7.00 -9.50
N LYS A 223 11.24 7.45 -9.11
CA LYS A 223 11.99 8.53 -9.79
C LYS A 223 12.28 8.22 -11.26
N ASN A 224 12.34 6.95 -11.66
CA ASN A 224 12.52 6.56 -13.06
C ASN A 224 11.39 7.04 -13.98
N PHE A 225 10.21 7.27 -13.42
CA PHE A 225 9.04 7.76 -14.15
C PHE A 225 8.96 9.29 -14.19
N LYS A 226 9.86 10.00 -13.48
CA LYS A 226 9.88 11.46 -13.37
C LYS A 226 8.50 12.03 -12.98
N PRO A 227 7.91 11.57 -11.86
CA PRO A 227 6.54 11.94 -11.49
C PRO A 227 6.38 13.43 -11.25
N SER A 228 5.17 13.96 -11.50
CA SER A 228 4.76 15.31 -11.05
C SER A 228 4.33 15.32 -9.59
N LEU A 229 3.85 14.17 -9.10
CA LEU A 229 3.44 13.94 -7.74
C LEU A 229 3.65 12.46 -7.41
N CYS A 230 4.15 12.16 -6.21
CA CYS A 230 4.19 10.82 -5.68
C CYS A 230 3.41 10.80 -4.36
N ILE A 231 2.53 9.81 -4.20
CA ILE A 231 1.76 9.58 -2.98
C ILE A 231 1.95 8.12 -2.60
N ASP A 232 2.28 7.86 -1.36
CA ASP A 232 2.32 6.52 -0.82
C ASP A 232 1.16 6.26 0.15
N ILE A 233 0.77 4.99 0.27
CA ILE A 233 -0.33 4.53 1.10
C ILE A 233 0.14 3.26 1.82
N ALA A 234 0.14 3.32 3.16
CA ALA A 234 0.67 2.22 3.96
C ALA A 234 -0.04 2.08 5.31
N THR A 235 -0.24 0.86 5.74
CA THR A 235 -0.48 0.47 7.13
C THR A 235 0.88 0.43 7.84
N LEU A 236 1.47 1.63 8.09
CA LEU A 236 2.89 1.74 8.36
C LEU A 236 3.26 1.47 9.82
N THR A 237 2.47 2.04 10.76
CA THR A 237 2.68 1.86 12.20
C THR A 237 1.36 1.84 12.97
N GLY A 238 1.35 1.16 14.11
CA GLY A 238 0.24 1.22 15.06
C GLY A 238 0.08 2.58 15.73
N ASP A 239 1.14 3.40 15.81
CA ASP A 239 1.15 4.69 16.52
C ASP A 239 0.10 5.65 15.96
N ALA A 240 -0.11 5.67 14.64
CA ALA A 240 -1.15 6.48 14.02
C ALA A 240 -2.55 6.06 14.50
N ALA A 241 -2.81 4.76 14.62
CA ALA A 241 -4.07 4.24 15.11
C ALA A 241 -4.26 4.55 16.61
N TYR A 242 -3.22 4.41 17.42
CA TYR A 242 -3.26 4.76 18.85
C TYR A 242 -3.53 6.24 19.05
N SER A 243 -2.89 7.13 18.28
CA SER A 243 -3.05 8.57 18.40
C SER A 243 -4.48 9.05 18.13
N PHE A 244 -5.21 8.37 17.23
CA PHE A 244 -6.55 8.79 16.81
C PHE A 244 -7.65 7.75 17.13
N GLY A 245 -7.32 6.70 17.85
CA GLY A 245 -8.29 5.63 18.18
C GLY A 245 -8.92 5.00 16.95
N GLY A 246 -8.19 4.89 15.85
CA GLY A 246 -8.68 4.33 14.59
C GLY A 246 -9.78 5.19 13.90
N LYS A 247 -9.90 6.47 14.23
CA LYS A 247 -10.97 7.36 13.71
C LYS A 247 -10.49 8.30 12.62
N SER A 248 -9.19 8.33 12.31
CA SER A 248 -8.60 9.17 11.28
C SER A 248 -7.42 8.47 10.64
N SER A 249 -7.23 8.69 9.35
CA SER A 249 -5.94 8.45 8.69
C SER A 249 -5.01 9.62 8.96
N VAL A 250 -3.70 9.39 8.89
CA VAL A 250 -2.70 10.45 8.96
C VAL A 250 -2.14 10.75 7.58
N ILE A 251 -1.75 12.00 7.36
CA ILE A 251 -1.05 12.46 6.17
C ILE A 251 0.18 13.26 6.57
N MET A 252 1.27 13.06 5.86
CA MET A 252 2.52 13.82 5.97
C MET A 252 3.05 14.08 4.57
N GLY A 253 3.90 15.09 4.41
CA GLY A 253 4.55 15.31 3.13
C GLY A 253 5.22 16.68 3.02
N ASN A 254 5.83 16.91 1.88
CA ASN A 254 6.59 18.13 1.55
C ASN A 254 5.84 19.11 0.65
N ASN A 255 4.51 18.94 0.47
CA ASN A 255 3.72 19.80 -0.40
C ASN A 255 2.36 20.14 0.21
N ASN A 256 2.31 21.24 0.96
CA ASN A 256 1.14 21.71 1.70
C ASN A 256 -0.10 21.90 0.82
N LYS A 257 0.07 22.28 -0.46
CA LYS A 257 -1.06 22.44 -1.39
C LYS A 257 -1.82 21.13 -1.59
N TYR A 258 -1.11 20.03 -1.79
CA TYR A 258 -1.73 18.73 -1.97
C TYR A 258 -2.27 18.18 -0.65
N ILE A 259 -1.53 18.34 0.45
CA ILE A 259 -1.97 17.93 1.79
C ILE A 259 -3.31 18.59 2.14
N THR A 260 -3.39 19.93 2.06
CA THR A 260 -4.62 20.68 2.32
C THR A 260 -5.78 20.22 1.42
N SER A 261 -5.50 19.96 0.12
CA SER A 261 -6.52 19.50 -0.81
C SER A 261 -7.05 18.11 -0.45
N ILE A 262 -6.19 17.19 -0.04
CA ILE A 262 -6.55 15.82 0.35
C ILE A 262 -7.37 15.85 1.64
N ILE A 263 -6.95 16.62 2.65
CA ILE A 263 -7.70 16.78 3.91
C ILE A 263 -9.10 17.32 3.64
N LYS A 264 -9.20 18.40 2.86
CA LYS A 264 -10.50 18.99 2.48
C LYS A 264 -11.39 18.00 1.74
N PHE A 265 -10.83 17.22 0.84
CA PHE A 265 -11.56 16.17 0.14
C PHE A 265 -12.03 15.08 1.09
N GLY A 266 -11.19 14.66 2.03
CA GLY A 266 -11.54 13.70 3.07
C GLY A 266 -12.73 14.16 3.90
N VAL A 267 -12.70 15.38 4.42
CA VAL A 267 -13.81 15.97 5.19
C VAL A 267 -15.13 15.94 4.39
N ASN A 268 -15.08 16.32 3.12
CA ASN A 268 -16.26 16.35 2.24
C ASN A 268 -16.83 14.96 1.91
N ASN A 269 -16.07 13.90 2.16
CA ASN A 269 -16.46 12.51 1.90
C ASN A 269 -16.59 11.66 3.18
N ASN A 270 -16.64 12.30 4.35
CA ASN A 270 -16.68 11.63 5.66
C ASN A 270 -15.49 10.72 5.95
N GLU A 271 -14.33 11.00 5.34
CA GLU A 271 -13.06 10.32 5.56
C GLU A 271 -12.13 11.29 6.31
N ARG A 272 -11.97 11.09 7.60
CA ARG A 272 -11.13 11.97 8.42
C ARG A 272 -9.67 11.72 8.11
N ILE A 273 -8.94 12.81 7.83
CA ILE A 273 -7.50 12.79 7.57
C ILE A 273 -6.88 13.92 8.42
N TRP A 274 -5.81 13.62 9.14
CA TRP A 274 -5.11 14.59 9.98
C TRP A 274 -3.64 14.68 9.58
N GLU A 275 -3.13 15.92 9.51
CA GLU A 275 -1.73 16.18 9.18
C GLU A 275 -0.85 15.99 10.42
N LEU A 276 0.25 15.26 10.27
CA LEU A 276 1.34 15.19 11.24
C LEU A 276 2.54 15.97 10.71
N PRO A 277 3.35 16.61 11.60
CA PRO A 277 4.52 17.35 11.19
C PRO A 277 5.62 16.41 10.67
N MET A 278 6.49 16.94 9.79
CA MET A 278 7.72 16.27 9.33
C MET A 278 8.90 17.21 9.61
N TRP A 279 9.26 17.36 10.88
CA TRP A 279 10.42 18.17 11.29
C TRP A 279 11.70 17.36 11.25
N ASN A 280 12.82 18.01 10.96
CA ASN A 280 14.12 17.34 10.83
C ASN A 280 14.51 16.58 12.09
N GLU A 281 14.18 17.10 13.28
CA GLU A 281 14.46 16.50 14.58
C GLU A 281 13.88 15.08 14.72
N TYR A 282 12.81 14.75 13.99
CA TYR A 282 12.30 13.38 13.93
C TYR A 282 13.10 12.51 12.98
N LEU A 283 13.63 13.10 11.89
CA LEU A 283 14.40 12.38 10.87
C LEU A 283 15.81 12.07 11.38
N ASP A 284 16.40 12.93 12.20
CA ASP A 284 17.72 12.74 12.83
C ASP A 284 17.76 11.43 13.65
N GLN A 285 16.59 10.97 14.16
CA GLN A 285 16.48 9.68 14.85
C GLN A 285 16.77 8.47 13.96
N THR A 286 16.74 8.64 12.63
CA THR A 286 17.07 7.59 11.66
C THR A 286 18.54 7.53 11.26
N GLU A 287 19.40 8.41 11.79
CA GLU A 287 20.84 8.37 11.55
C GLU A 287 21.47 7.14 12.22
N SER A 288 22.36 6.45 11.53
CA SER A 288 23.12 5.30 12.02
C SER A 288 24.58 5.66 12.23
N GLU A 289 25.24 5.03 13.20
CA GLU A 289 26.69 5.18 13.40
C GLU A 289 27.52 4.34 12.42
N ILE A 290 26.92 3.31 11.80
CA ILE A 290 27.62 2.33 10.96
C ILE A 290 27.06 2.22 9.54
N ALA A 291 25.96 2.92 9.24
CA ALA A 291 25.32 3.00 7.92
C ALA A 291 24.86 4.44 7.66
N ASP A 292 24.28 4.72 6.47
CA ASP A 292 23.71 6.05 6.21
C ASP A 292 22.45 6.28 7.06
N TYR A 293 21.64 5.23 7.26
CA TYR A 293 20.39 5.28 8.02
C TYR A 293 20.19 4.00 8.85
N LYS A 294 19.30 4.06 9.83
CA LYS A 294 18.72 2.88 10.50
C LYS A 294 17.21 2.90 10.37
N ASN A 295 16.61 1.72 10.21
CA ASN A 295 15.17 1.63 9.95
C ASN A 295 14.32 1.90 11.19
N HIS A 296 14.88 1.85 12.37
CA HIS A 296 14.20 2.12 13.63
C HIS A 296 15.16 2.70 14.67
N SER A 297 14.64 3.44 15.65
CA SER A 297 15.40 3.91 16.80
C SER A 297 14.74 3.43 18.08
N ARG A 298 15.48 2.68 18.90
CA ARG A 298 14.96 2.14 20.16
C ARG A 298 14.60 3.28 21.10
N GLY A 299 13.39 3.23 21.67
CA GLY A 299 12.89 4.28 22.55
C GLY A 299 12.51 5.57 21.84
N ALA A 300 12.48 5.59 20.50
CA ALA A 300 12.03 6.74 19.74
C ALA A 300 10.59 7.09 20.09
N GLN A 301 10.33 8.37 20.25
CA GLN A 301 9.00 8.93 20.33
C GLN A 301 8.51 9.32 18.93
N ALA A 302 7.18 9.49 18.76
CA ALA A 302 6.57 9.88 17.48
C ALA A 302 6.84 8.89 16.34
N GLY A 303 6.67 7.59 16.61
CA GLY A 303 6.99 6.51 15.69
C GLY A 303 6.31 6.60 14.32
N ALA A 304 5.08 7.12 14.22
CA ALA A 304 4.40 7.35 12.95
C ALA A 304 5.11 8.41 12.10
N ILE A 305 5.61 9.49 12.72
CA ILE A 305 6.29 10.59 12.03
C ILE A 305 7.68 10.11 11.56
N MET A 306 8.43 9.45 12.44
CA MET A 306 9.73 8.87 12.10
C MET A 306 9.62 7.86 10.96
N ALA A 307 8.58 7.01 11.00
CA ALA A 307 8.38 6.01 9.96
C ALA A 307 8.01 6.62 8.60
N GLY A 308 7.20 7.69 8.59
CA GLY A 308 6.81 8.39 7.37
C GLY A 308 7.91 9.29 6.80
N GLY A 309 8.88 9.67 7.63
CA GLY A 309 10.04 10.48 7.23
C GLY A 309 11.23 9.68 6.72
N PHE A 310 11.29 8.37 7.06
CA PHE A 310 12.35 7.46 6.60
C PHE A 310 12.34 7.32 5.06
#